data_5e4a4a1491d734ba1a0d3670ce91525c
#
_entry.id   5e4a4a1491d734ba1a0d3670ce91525c
#
_cell.length_a   1.000
_cell.length_b   1.000
_cell.length_c   1.000
_cell.angle_alpha   90.00
_cell.angle_beta   90.00
_cell.angle_gamma   90.00
#
_symmetry.space_group_name_H-M   'P 1'
#
loop_
_entity.id
_entity.type
_entity.pdbx_description
1 polymer ?
#
loop_
_entity_poly.entity_id
_entity_poly.type
_entity_poly.pdbx_seq_one_letter_code
_entity_poly.pdbx_strand_id
1 'polypeptide(L)'
;GINTGESEQPVVVTQMLVIVNNDPVREAALRARFLSFDPLFDSGSNLVAHQLVLRGRPAPADGPPELRQMEEDMLLTGLYSLTQGGLTGKLPLLVRISADMLFTDIPQQLNCRQLIWCVDIGNEQHLGRALALQDAGLTFCPTLNRSNGVVHESASAWRYLACHADETPPKTTARLVVEGVRSAHTQAKWPDSTWFKGSF
;
A
#
# COMPACT_ATOMS: atom_id res chain seq x y z
N GLY A 1 4.70 24.49 32.29
CA GLY A 1 4.04 23.47 31.52
C GLY A 1 5.07 22.59 30.85
N ILE A 2 5.19 21.35 31.32
CA ILE A 2 6.13 20.35 30.76
C ILE A 2 5.40 19.69 29.60
N ASN A 3 5.86 19.95 28.38
CA ASN A 3 5.37 19.30 27.18
C ASN A 3 6.11 17.97 27.04
N THR A 4 5.52 16.90 27.53
CA THR A 4 5.99 15.54 27.27
C THR A 4 5.59 15.17 25.87
N GLY A 5 6.51 15.30 24.92
CA GLY A 5 6.36 14.71 23.58
C GLY A 5 6.30 13.20 23.71
N GLU A 6 5.10 12.66 23.64
CA GLU A 6 4.90 11.23 23.44
C GLU A 6 5.42 10.88 22.04
N SER A 7 6.57 10.25 22.00
CA SER A 7 7.03 9.58 20.80
C SER A 7 6.08 8.40 20.56
N GLU A 8 5.19 8.53 19.58
CA GLU A 8 4.40 7.40 19.13
C GLU A 8 5.34 6.32 18.62
N GLN A 9 5.53 5.30 19.43
CA GLN A 9 6.21 4.09 18.97
C GLN A 9 5.34 3.40 17.91
N PRO A 10 5.94 2.85 16.85
CA PRO A 10 5.18 2.11 15.87
C PRO A 10 4.46 0.96 16.56
N VAL A 11 3.13 0.94 16.42
CA VAL A 11 2.31 -0.14 16.96
C VAL A 11 2.58 -1.39 16.12
N VAL A 12 3.37 -2.30 16.65
CA VAL A 12 3.56 -3.62 16.05
C VAL A 12 2.34 -4.46 16.43
N VAL A 13 1.44 -4.64 15.48
CA VAL A 13 0.30 -5.54 15.67
C VAL A 13 0.73 -6.95 15.31
N THR A 14 1.13 -7.73 16.29
CA THR A 14 1.38 -9.16 16.11
C THR A 14 0.02 -9.87 16.16
N GLN A 15 -0.53 -10.21 15.00
CA GLN A 15 -1.70 -11.07 14.95
C GLN A 15 -1.31 -12.51 14.72
N MET A 16 -1.76 -13.35 15.65
CA MET A 16 -1.68 -14.80 15.53
C MET A 16 -2.88 -15.28 14.73
N LEU A 17 -2.68 -15.60 13.46
CA LEU A 17 -3.68 -16.25 12.63
C LEU A 17 -3.72 -17.73 12.98
N VAL A 18 -4.84 -18.20 13.48
CA VAL A 18 -5.10 -19.64 13.63
C VAL A 18 -5.52 -20.19 12.27
N ILE A 19 -4.58 -20.70 11.51
CA ILE A 19 -4.87 -21.42 10.28
C ILE A 19 -4.98 -22.91 10.62
N VAL A 20 -6.17 -23.43 10.48
CA VAL A 20 -6.46 -24.87 10.61
C VAL A 20 -6.01 -25.57 9.32
N ASN A 21 -4.71 -25.72 9.14
CA ASN A 21 -4.14 -26.59 8.11
C ASN A 21 -2.79 -27.11 8.58
N ASN A 22 -2.68 -28.43 8.74
CA ASN A 22 -1.53 -29.14 9.29
C ASN A 22 -0.35 -29.25 8.32
N ASP A 23 -0.02 -28.18 7.57
CA ASP A 23 1.20 -28.13 6.78
C ASP A 23 2.30 -27.42 7.59
N PRO A 24 3.33 -28.15 8.08
CA PRO A 24 4.38 -27.55 8.90
C PRO A 24 5.24 -26.52 8.15
N VAL A 25 5.38 -26.62 6.84
CA VAL A 25 6.12 -25.64 6.02
C VAL A 25 5.32 -24.34 5.94
N ARG A 26 4.02 -24.46 5.72
CA ARG A 26 3.09 -23.31 5.67
C ARG A 26 3.04 -22.62 7.02
N GLU A 27 2.92 -23.36 8.10
CA GLU A 27 2.88 -22.85 9.46
C GLU A 27 4.18 -22.12 9.83
N ALA A 28 5.36 -22.67 9.49
CA ALA A 28 6.64 -22.02 9.73
C ALA A 28 6.79 -20.71 8.93
N ALA A 29 6.34 -20.68 7.67
CA ALA A 29 6.35 -19.48 6.85
C ALA A 29 5.45 -18.38 7.43
N LEU A 30 4.30 -18.75 7.95
CA LEU A 30 3.34 -17.80 8.56
C LEU A 30 3.83 -17.21 9.89
N ARG A 31 4.49 -18.02 10.72
CA ARG A 31 5.04 -17.57 12.01
C ARG A 31 6.17 -16.56 11.88
N ALA A 32 6.86 -16.52 10.75
CA ALA A 32 7.95 -15.59 10.48
C ALA A 32 7.49 -14.22 9.99
N ARG A 33 6.17 -13.99 9.86
CA ARG A 33 5.59 -12.77 9.27
C ARG A 33 4.86 -11.93 10.31
N PHE A 34 4.95 -10.60 10.16
CA PHE A 34 4.23 -9.64 10.98
C PHE A 34 3.83 -8.41 10.15
N LEU A 35 2.78 -7.73 10.58
CA LEU A 35 2.34 -6.49 9.95
C LEU A 35 3.03 -5.28 10.58
N SER A 36 3.37 -4.31 9.75
CA SER A 36 3.89 -3.02 10.18
C SER A 36 3.20 -1.88 9.45
N PHE A 37 3.20 -0.71 10.08
CA PHE A 37 2.77 0.55 9.47
C PHE A 37 4.01 1.33 9.08
N ASP A 38 4.33 1.35 7.79
CA ASP A 38 5.46 2.12 7.28
C ASP A 38 5.02 3.57 7.05
N PRO A 39 5.76 4.56 7.56
CA PRO A 39 5.37 5.96 7.45
C PRO A 39 5.61 6.50 6.04
N LEU A 40 4.74 7.42 5.61
CA LEU A 40 4.94 8.28 4.46
C LEU A 40 5.04 9.73 4.94
N PHE A 41 5.94 10.49 4.32
CA PHE A 41 6.20 11.89 4.68
C PHE A 41 6.00 12.80 3.47
N ASP A 42 5.61 14.04 3.72
CA ASP A 42 5.64 15.09 2.72
C ASP A 42 7.05 15.68 2.56
N SER A 43 7.20 16.66 1.67
CA SER A 43 8.48 17.34 1.43
C SER A 43 9.00 18.13 2.64
N GLY A 44 8.15 18.45 3.57
CA GLY A 44 8.48 19.09 4.85
C GLY A 44 8.77 18.12 6.00
N SER A 45 8.91 16.82 5.70
CA SER A 45 9.12 15.76 6.69
C SER A 45 7.97 15.58 7.70
N ASN A 46 6.77 15.99 7.33
CA ASN A 46 5.57 15.72 8.13
C ASN A 46 5.02 14.35 7.79
N LEU A 47 4.60 13.60 8.81
CA LEU A 47 3.91 12.33 8.62
C LEU A 47 2.52 12.58 8.01
N VAL A 48 2.25 11.99 6.84
CA VAL A 48 1.02 12.22 6.09
C VAL A 48 0.17 10.98 5.85
N ALA A 49 0.76 9.81 5.92
CA ALA A 49 0.09 8.54 5.71
C ALA A 49 0.92 7.37 6.26
N HIS A 50 0.32 6.19 6.28
CA HIS A 50 1.02 4.93 6.53
C HIS A 50 0.75 3.97 5.38
N GLN A 51 1.67 3.04 5.17
CA GLN A 51 1.45 1.86 4.34
C GLN A 51 1.44 0.62 5.23
N LEU A 52 0.42 -0.21 5.10
CA LEU A 52 0.37 -1.51 5.75
C LEU A 52 1.25 -2.49 4.96
N VAL A 53 2.25 -3.04 5.61
CA VAL A 53 3.27 -3.90 5.00
C VAL A 53 3.40 -5.20 5.78
N LEU A 54 3.47 -6.30 5.05
CA LEU A 54 3.80 -7.59 5.63
C LEU A 54 5.33 -7.71 5.70
N ARG A 55 5.87 -7.74 6.92
CA ARG A 55 7.29 -7.84 7.22
C ARG A 55 7.68 -9.24 7.63
N GLY A 56 9.00 -9.50 7.68
CA GLY A 56 9.59 -10.76 8.03
C GLY A 56 10.23 -11.42 6.80
N ARG A 57 10.45 -12.74 6.89
CA ARG A 57 11.11 -13.49 5.83
C ARG A 57 10.15 -13.64 4.63
N PRO A 58 10.45 -13.00 3.48
CA PRO A 58 9.57 -13.09 2.32
C PRO A 58 9.56 -14.50 1.73
N ALA A 59 8.45 -14.83 1.05
CA ALA A 59 8.42 -16.02 0.21
C ALA A 59 9.51 -15.92 -0.87
N PRO A 60 10.18 -17.04 -1.22
CA PRO A 60 11.14 -17.05 -2.30
C PRO A 60 10.50 -16.55 -3.61
N ALA A 61 11.23 -15.73 -4.38
CA ALA A 61 10.72 -15.18 -5.65
C ALA A 61 10.41 -16.29 -6.67
N ASP A 62 11.10 -17.41 -6.59
CA ASP A 62 10.93 -18.63 -7.39
C ASP A 62 10.02 -19.67 -6.70
N GLY A 63 9.44 -19.31 -5.56
CA GLY A 63 8.54 -20.18 -4.81
C GLY A 63 7.17 -20.35 -5.49
N PRO A 64 6.36 -21.33 -5.01
CA PRO A 64 5.04 -21.56 -5.58
C PRO A 64 4.15 -20.32 -5.45
N PRO A 65 3.28 -20.04 -6.46
CA PRO A 65 2.36 -18.89 -6.44
C PRO A 65 1.46 -18.84 -5.20
N GLU A 66 1.17 -20.01 -4.61
CA GLU A 66 0.34 -20.16 -3.42
C GLU A 66 0.92 -19.42 -2.19
N LEU A 67 2.27 -19.31 -2.11
CA LEU A 67 2.91 -18.58 -1.02
C LEU A 67 2.64 -17.07 -1.10
N ARG A 68 2.63 -16.51 -2.31
CA ARG A 68 2.28 -15.09 -2.52
C ARG A 68 0.81 -14.83 -2.22
N GLN A 69 -0.06 -15.75 -2.62
CA GLN A 69 -1.49 -15.67 -2.29
C GLN A 69 -1.70 -15.71 -0.77
N MET A 70 -0.99 -16.56 -0.06
CA MET A 70 -1.02 -16.62 1.39
C MET A 70 -0.58 -15.32 2.05
N GLU A 71 0.48 -14.68 1.54
CA GLU A 71 0.95 -13.39 2.05
C GLU A 71 -0.10 -12.29 1.86
N GLU A 72 -0.76 -12.26 0.71
CA GLU A 72 -1.86 -11.33 0.46
C GLU A 72 -3.04 -11.61 1.39
N ASP A 73 -3.42 -12.86 1.58
CA ASP A 73 -4.48 -13.25 2.50
C ASP A 73 -4.17 -12.85 3.95
N MET A 74 -2.91 -12.98 4.38
CA MET A 74 -2.48 -12.52 5.70
C MET A 74 -2.61 -11.01 5.85
N LEU A 75 -2.18 -10.25 4.85
CA LEU A 75 -2.29 -8.79 4.84
C LEU A 75 -3.75 -8.34 4.94
N LEU A 76 -4.62 -8.94 4.13
CA LEU A 76 -6.04 -8.60 4.10
C LEU A 76 -6.78 -9.05 5.36
N THR A 77 -6.42 -10.18 5.94
CA THR A 77 -6.97 -10.62 7.22
C THR A 77 -6.56 -9.68 8.35
N GLY A 78 -5.32 -9.25 8.37
CA GLY A 78 -4.84 -8.24 9.32
C GLY A 78 -5.57 -6.90 9.15
N LEU A 79 -5.77 -6.47 7.92
CA LEU A 79 -6.55 -5.27 7.61
C LEU A 79 -7.99 -5.40 8.10
N TYR A 80 -8.64 -6.53 7.85
CA TYR A 80 -9.99 -6.80 8.34
C TYR A 80 -10.09 -6.64 9.87
N SER A 81 -9.15 -7.23 10.59
CA SER A 81 -9.12 -7.11 12.06
C SER A 81 -8.93 -5.66 12.52
N LEU A 82 -8.08 -4.90 11.84
CA LEU A 82 -7.88 -3.48 12.11
C LEU A 82 -9.15 -2.68 11.87
N THR A 83 -9.88 -2.97 10.80
CA THR A 83 -11.14 -2.27 10.50
C THR A 83 -12.25 -2.60 11.48
N GLN A 84 -12.30 -3.83 12.01
CA GLN A 84 -13.27 -4.23 13.05
C GLN A 84 -13.01 -3.55 14.39
N GLY A 85 -11.74 -3.35 14.75
CA GLY A 85 -11.34 -2.63 15.96
C GLY A 85 -11.48 -1.11 15.85
N GLY A 86 -11.87 -0.60 14.69
CA GLY A 86 -11.79 0.80 14.33
C GLY A 86 -10.35 1.20 14.04
N LEU A 87 -10.08 1.65 12.81
CA LEU A 87 -8.78 2.25 12.50
C LEU A 87 -8.59 3.49 13.37
N THR A 88 -7.66 3.41 14.29
CA THR A 88 -7.31 4.54 15.16
C THR A 88 -6.45 5.53 14.38
N GLY A 89 -6.87 6.78 14.33
CA GLY A 89 -6.16 7.83 13.62
C GLY A 89 -6.91 8.31 12.38
N LYS A 90 -6.48 9.47 11.87
CA LYS A 90 -7.13 10.16 10.74
C LYS A 90 -6.32 10.09 9.45
N LEU A 91 -5.11 9.53 9.52
CA LEU A 91 -4.21 9.48 8.36
C LEU A 91 -4.63 8.37 7.40
N PRO A 92 -4.46 8.61 6.10
CA PRO A 92 -4.64 7.58 5.09
C PRO A 92 -3.78 6.34 5.33
N LEU A 93 -4.30 5.19 4.98
CA LEU A 93 -3.62 3.91 5.02
C LEU A 93 -3.55 3.30 3.62
N LEU A 94 -2.35 3.16 3.10
CA LEU A 94 -2.09 2.52 1.82
C LEU A 94 -1.99 1.01 2.01
N VAL A 95 -2.67 0.26 1.16
CA VAL A 95 -2.66 -1.22 1.16
C VAL A 95 -2.45 -1.71 -0.26
N ARG A 96 -1.38 -2.48 -0.48
CA ARG A 96 -1.10 -3.06 -1.78
C ARG A 96 -1.88 -4.36 -1.97
N ILE A 97 -2.53 -4.47 -3.12
CA ILE A 97 -3.23 -5.68 -3.57
C ILE A 97 -2.77 -6.07 -4.98
N SER A 98 -2.92 -7.35 -5.30
CA SER A 98 -2.76 -7.83 -6.67
C SER A 98 -3.92 -7.36 -7.56
N ALA A 99 -3.68 -7.30 -8.87
CA ALA A 99 -4.72 -6.94 -9.81
C ALA A 99 -5.89 -7.95 -9.83
N ASP A 100 -5.62 -9.22 -9.55
CA ASP A 100 -6.66 -10.26 -9.45
C ASP A 100 -7.67 -9.97 -8.33
N MET A 101 -7.22 -9.32 -7.28
CA MET A 101 -8.08 -8.94 -6.15
C MET A 101 -9.16 -7.93 -6.54
N LEU A 102 -8.96 -7.16 -7.62
CA LEU A 102 -9.95 -6.22 -8.15
C LEU A 102 -11.25 -6.91 -8.59
N PHE A 103 -11.17 -8.19 -8.97
CA PHE A 103 -12.30 -8.98 -9.46
C PHE A 103 -13.00 -9.78 -8.36
N THR A 104 -12.60 -9.57 -7.13
CA THR A 104 -13.26 -10.12 -5.93
C THR A 104 -14.08 -9.04 -5.22
N ASP A 105 -14.91 -9.44 -4.27
CA ASP A 105 -15.67 -8.50 -3.44
C ASP A 105 -14.85 -7.93 -2.27
N ILE A 106 -13.63 -8.42 -2.07
CA ILE A 106 -12.84 -8.12 -0.88
C ILE A 106 -12.52 -6.63 -0.74
N PRO A 107 -12.05 -5.91 -1.77
CA PRO A 107 -11.79 -4.48 -1.63
C PRO A 107 -13.03 -3.69 -1.23
N GLN A 108 -14.19 -4.03 -1.77
CA GLN A 108 -15.45 -3.36 -1.43
C GLN A 108 -15.90 -3.67 0.01
N GLN A 109 -15.73 -4.91 0.46
CA GLN A 109 -16.08 -5.33 1.82
C GLN A 109 -15.17 -4.70 2.88
N LEU A 110 -13.89 -4.53 2.58
CA LEU A 110 -12.90 -3.95 3.50
C LEU A 110 -12.82 -2.43 3.40
N ASN A 111 -13.43 -1.82 2.38
CA ASN A 111 -13.26 -0.41 2.10
C ASN A 111 -13.73 0.46 3.28
N CYS A 112 -12.91 1.44 3.62
CA CYS A 112 -13.27 2.51 4.50
C CYS A 112 -12.62 3.82 4.00
N ARG A 113 -13.04 4.95 4.57
CA ARG A 113 -12.63 6.29 4.10
C ARG A 113 -11.12 6.51 4.08
N GLN A 114 -10.38 5.85 4.97
CA GLN A 114 -8.93 6.04 5.10
C GLN A 114 -8.11 5.19 4.13
N LEU A 115 -8.70 4.16 3.50
CA LEU A 115 -7.96 3.22 2.67
C LEU A 115 -7.67 3.80 1.29
N ILE A 116 -6.42 3.62 0.88
CA ILE A 116 -5.93 3.85 -0.48
C ILE A 116 -5.38 2.51 -0.99
N TRP A 117 -6.01 1.96 -2.02
CA TRP A 117 -5.64 0.68 -2.60
C TRP A 117 -4.53 0.87 -3.63
N CYS A 118 -3.35 0.32 -3.37
CA CYS A 118 -2.23 0.34 -4.30
C CYS A 118 -2.25 -0.91 -5.17
N VAL A 119 -2.24 -0.74 -6.48
CA VAL A 119 -2.37 -1.84 -7.43
C VAL A 119 -1.58 -1.57 -8.71
N ASP A 120 -0.98 -2.64 -9.26
CA ASP A 120 -0.34 -2.60 -10.56
C ASP A 120 -1.38 -2.91 -11.65
N ILE A 121 -1.70 -1.91 -12.47
CA ILE A 121 -2.68 -2.05 -13.55
C ILE A 121 -1.93 -2.44 -14.82
N GLY A 122 -2.07 -3.69 -15.25
CA GLY A 122 -1.31 -4.25 -16.37
C GLY A 122 -2.01 -4.24 -17.73
N ASN A 123 -3.32 -4.01 -17.77
CA ASN A 123 -4.12 -4.07 -19.00
C ASN A 123 -5.43 -3.29 -18.86
N GLU A 124 -6.16 -3.17 -20.00
CA GLU A 124 -7.44 -2.46 -20.07
C GLU A 124 -8.53 -3.06 -19.17
N GLN A 125 -8.52 -4.37 -18.98
CA GLN A 125 -9.50 -5.06 -18.12
C GLN A 125 -9.28 -4.66 -16.64
N HIS A 126 -8.04 -4.66 -16.19
CA HIS A 126 -7.69 -4.18 -14.86
C HIS A 126 -8.06 -2.70 -14.68
N LEU A 127 -7.77 -1.87 -15.69
CA LEU A 127 -8.11 -0.46 -15.69
C LEU A 127 -9.62 -0.24 -15.57
N GLY A 128 -10.40 -0.89 -16.41
CA GLY A 128 -11.86 -0.77 -16.40
C GLY A 128 -12.46 -1.16 -15.06
N ARG A 129 -11.98 -2.23 -14.45
CA ARG A 129 -12.44 -2.66 -13.12
C ARG A 129 -12.06 -1.67 -12.01
N ALA A 130 -10.82 -1.19 -12.00
CA ALA A 130 -10.37 -0.23 -11.01
C ALA A 130 -11.14 1.09 -11.11
N LEU A 131 -11.39 1.59 -12.31
CA LEU A 131 -12.20 2.80 -12.52
C LEU A 131 -13.65 2.60 -12.05
N ALA A 132 -14.25 1.44 -12.33
CA ALA A 132 -15.60 1.13 -11.85
C ALA A 132 -15.67 1.09 -10.32
N LEU A 133 -14.67 0.52 -9.66
CA LEU A 133 -14.58 0.50 -8.20
C LEU A 133 -14.33 1.91 -7.63
N GLN A 134 -13.56 2.75 -8.32
CA GLN A 134 -13.36 4.15 -7.94
C GLN A 134 -14.68 4.92 -8.00
N ASP A 135 -15.48 4.71 -9.04
CA ASP A 135 -16.82 5.29 -9.16
C ASP A 135 -17.75 4.81 -8.03
N ALA A 136 -17.54 3.60 -7.54
CA ALA A 136 -18.25 3.05 -6.39
C ALA A 136 -17.75 3.55 -5.03
N GLY A 137 -16.73 4.41 -5.00
CA GLY A 137 -16.24 5.05 -3.78
C GLY A 137 -14.91 4.55 -3.23
N LEU A 138 -14.21 3.63 -3.93
CA LEU A 138 -12.87 3.23 -3.54
C LEU A 138 -11.83 4.24 -4.02
N THR A 139 -10.74 4.38 -3.28
CA THR A 139 -9.62 5.22 -3.67
C THR A 139 -8.44 4.36 -4.07
N PHE A 140 -7.89 4.61 -5.25
CA PHE A 140 -6.76 3.86 -5.80
C PHE A 140 -5.51 4.71 -5.94
N CYS A 141 -4.36 4.05 -5.82
CA CYS A 141 -3.04 4.55 -6.16
C CYS A 141 -2.37 3.53 -7.09
N PRO A 142 -2.65 3.59 -8.40
CA PRO A 142 -2.02 2.68 -9.35
C PRO A 142 -0.55 3.02 -9.52
N THR A 143 0.26 1.99 -9.81
CA THR A 143 1.68 2.16 -10.10
C THR A 143 1.87 2.65 -11.52
N LEU A 144 2.50 3.82 -11.65
CA LEU A 144 2.96 4.36 -12.91
C LEU A 144 4.35 3.79 -13.20
N ASN A 145 4.49 3.06 -14.29
CA ASN A 145 5.80 2.68 -14.80
C ASN A 145 5.90 2.99 -16.29
N ARG A 146 7.12 3.19 -16.80
CA ARG A 146 7.35 3.63 -18.17
C ARG A 146 6.87 2.65 -19.24
N SER A 147 6.78 1.37 -18.90
CA SER A 147 6.31 0.32 -19.79
C SER A 147 4.79 0.17 -19.80
N ASN A 148 4.08 0.87 -18.92
CA ASN A 148 2.64 0.75 -18.76
C ASN A 148 1.90 1.95 -19.35
N GLY A 149 1.64 1.91 -20.67
CA GLY A 149 0.89 2.94 -21.38
C GLY A 149 -0.54 3.14 -20.85
N VAL A 150 -1.17 2.08 -20.37
CA VAL A 150 -2.55 2.11 -19.85
C VAL A 150 -2.68 3.09 -18.67
N VAL A 151 -1.76 3.05 -17.72
CA VAL A 151 -1.78 3.97 -16.58
C VAL A 151 -1.37 5.38 -17.00
N HIS A 152 -0.44 5.54 -17.94
CA HIS A 152 -0.05 6.85 -18.47
C HIS A 152 -1.22 7.58 -19.13
N GLU A 153 -1.98 6.88 -19.97
CA GLU A 153 -3.14 7.44 -20.64
C GLU A 153 -4.26 7.84 -19.67
N SER A 154 -4.40 7.10 -18.57
CA SER A 154 -5.42 7.33 -17.55
C SER A 154 -4.95 8.20 -16.38
N ALA A 155 -3.76 8.80 -16.44
CA ALA A 155 -3.14 9.51 -15.31
C ALA A 155 -4.01 10.62 -14.70
N SER A 156 -4.87 11.27 -15.50
CA SER A 156 -5.78 12.31 -15.03
C SER A 156 -7.01 11.79 -14.28
N ALA A 157 -7.30 10.48 -14.36
CA ALA A 157 -8.44 9.85 -13.71
C ALA A 157 -8.20 9.53 -12.23
N TRP A 158 -6.95 9.57 -11.77
CA TRP A 158 -6.54 9.10 -10.45
C TRP A 158 -6.27 10.23 -9.48
N ARG A 159 -6.64 10.03 -8.22
CA ARG A 159 -6.27 10.95 -7.13
C ARG A 159 -4.83 10.77 -6.67
N TYR A 160 -4.30 9.57 -6.80
CA TYR A 160 -2.94 9.18 -6.42
C TYR A 160 -2.28 8.37 -7.53
N LEU A 161 -0.97 8.53 -7.69
CA LEU A 161 -0.14 7.71 -8.57
C LEU A 161 1.14 7.34 -7.86
N ALA A 162 1.50 6.07 -7.88
CA ALA A 162 2.77 5.58 -7.34
C ALA A 162 3.86 5.62 -8.41
N CYS A 163 5.00 6.18 -8.04
CA CYS A 163 6.17 6.32 -8.91
C CYS A 163 7.42 5.86 -8.18
N HIS A 164 8.45 5.49 -8.94
CA HIS A 164 9.79 5.29 -8.41
C HIS A 164 10.62 6.57 -8.52
N ALA A 165 11.51 6.80 -7.56
CA ALA A 165 12.35 8.02 -7.52
C ALA A 165 13.23 8.23 -8.74
N ASP A 166 13.56 7.15 -9.46
CA ASP A 166 14.36 7.19 -10.69
C ASP A 166 13.57 7.68 -11.92
N GLU A 167 12.25 7.75 -11.82
CA GLU A 167 11.38 8.18 -12.89
C GLU A 167 11.29 9.71 -12.98
N THR A 168 10.91 10.20 -14.15
CA THR A 168 10.59 11.61 -14.34
C THR A 168 9.17 11.86 -13.81
N PRO A 169 8.94 12.89 -12.99
CA PRO A 169 7.61 13.23 -12.53
C PRO A 169 6.63 13.43 -13.69
N PRO A 170 5.50 12.71 -13.69
CA PRO A 170 4.48 12.88 -14.72
C PRO A 170 3.74 14.21 -14.55
N LYS A 171 3.22 14.75 -15.63
CA LYS A 171 2.29 15.89 -15.60
C LYS A 171 0.91 15.35 -15.25
N THR A 172 0.45 15.61 -14.04
CA THR A 172 -0.83 15.14 -13.55
C THR A 172 -1.32 16.01 -12.39
N THR A 173 -2.63 16.02 -12.16
CA THR A 173 -3.25 16.57 -10.96
C THR A 173 -3.28 15.58 -9.80
N ALA A 174 -2.96 14.32 -10.04
CA ALA A 174 -2.87 13.30 -9.01
C ALA A 174 -1.76 13.63 -8.00
N ARG A 175 -1.96 13.24 -6.75
CA ARG A 175 -0.89 13.26 -5.76
C ARG A 175 0.06 12.09 -6.03
N LEU A 176 1.35 12.40 -6.15
CA LEU A 176 2.36 11.39 -6.38
C LEU A 176 2.80 10.75 -5.06
N VAL A 177 2.97 9.44 -5.09
CA VAL A 177 3.51 8.64 -3.98
C VAL A 177 4.79 8.00 -4.48
N VAL A 178 5.91 8.41 -3.94
CA VAL A 178 7.24 8.08 -4.48
C VAL A 178 8.01 7.20 -3.52
N GLU A 179 8.57 6.12 -4.03
CA GLU A 179 9.48 5.24 -3.31
C GLU A 179 10.90 5.31 -3.87
N GLY A 180 11.89 4.93 -3.05
CA GLY A 180 13.28 4.84 -3.48
C GLY A 180 14.04 6.16 -3.42
N VAL A 181 13.51 7.20 -2.79
CA VAL A 181 14.24 8.46 -2.58
C VAL A 181 15.34 8.24 -1.55
N ARG A 182 16.58 8.57 -1.92
CA ARG A 182 17.78 8.37 -1.08
C ARG A 182 18.50 9.65 -0.71
N SER A 183 18.08 10.79 -1.26
CA SER A 183 18.71 12.08 -1.02
C SER A 183 17.74 13.23 -1.18
N ALA A 184 18.03 14.34 -0.52
CA ALA A 184 17.28 15.59 -0.69
C ALA A 184 17.31 16.11 -2.13
N HIS A 185 18.39 15.87 -2.86
CA HIS A 185 18.52 16.27 -4.27
C HIS A 185 17.51 15.51 -5.16
N THR A 186 17.37 14.21 -4.95
CA THR A 186 16.38 13.40 -5.66
C THR A 186 14.95 13.79 -5.30
N GLN A 187 14.70 14.15 -4.04
CA GLN A 187 13.42 14.65 -3.57
C GLN A 187 13.02 15.97 -4.25
N ALA A 188 13.96 16.88 -4.47
CA ALA A 188 13.69 18.22 -4.97
C ALA A 188 13.07 18.27 -6.37
N LYS A 189 13.21 17.24 -7.18
CA LYS A 189 12.58 17.17 -8.52
C LYS A 189 11.07 16.90 -8.50
N TRP A 190 10.55 16.43 -7.37
CA TRP A 190 9.13 16.08 -7.23
C TRP A 190 8.30 17.27 -6.75
N PRO A 191 7.03 17.37 -7.16
CA PRO A 191 6.13 18.42 -6.67
C PRO A 191 6.02 18.44 -5.15
N ASP A 192 5.77 19.61 -4.56
CA ASP A 192 5.66 19.79 -3.11
C ASP A 192 4.53 18.98 -2.47
N SER A 193 3.48 18.65 -3.25
CA SER A 193 2.36 17.81 -2.80
C SER A 193 2.69 16.31 -2.71
N THR A 194 3.89 15.90 -3.11
CA THR A 194 4.30 14.50 -3.17
C THR A 194 4.43 13.89 -1.78
N TRP A 195 4.01 12.63 -1.66
CA TRP A 195 4.28 11.80 -0.48
C TRP A 195 5.43 10.84 -0.76
N PHE A 196 6.31 10.68 0.21
CA PHE A 196 7.52 9.87 0.09
C PHE A 196 7.47 8.69 1.05
N LYS A 197 7.74 7.48 0.53
CA LYS A 197 7.87 6.27 1.33
C LYS A 197 9.28 6.17 1.90
N GLY A 198 9.35 5.75 3.18
CA GLY A 198 10.61 5.53 3.88
C GLY A 198 11.11 6.75 4.64
N SER A 199 12.16 6.50 5.43
CA SER A 199 12.88 7.53 6.19
C SER A 199 14.12 7.99 5.42
N PHE A 200 14.38 9.27 5.47
CA PHE A 200 15.63 9.84 5.02
C PHE A 200 16.74 9.63 6.06
#